data_e22aee305151dc2799ad95477555e76e
#
_entry.id   e22aee305151dc2799ad95477555e76e
#
_cell.length_a   1.000
_cell.length_b   1.000
_cell.length_c   1.000
_cell.angle_alpha   90.00
_cell.angle_beta   90.00
_cell.angle_gamma   90.00
#
_symmetry.space_group_name_H-M   'P 1'
#
loop_
_entity.id
_entity.type
_entity.pdbx_description
1 polymer ?
#
loop_
_entity_poly.entity_id
_entity_poly.type
_entity_poly.pdbx_seq_one_letter_code
_entity_poly.pdbx_strand_id
1 'polypeptide(L)'
;MQNDKIKMIKMKIYFVLLIFLMFSCSTEQTIERTPKLLKIGGLIKNSDEEISGMDWYNDNLILLPENLNGYVFAIKKSELDSRINGNDTTTIFPKQIKFNTPNYSELVPGFDSFEAIAFRGYEVYLTIEIRFADSMSCLLARGHIDEKTLEITVPEQNLTVIDVPTYVDNMSYESLVIDEDRVIALFETNGDSLIESPYALSINSSGNDIIKYPL
;
A
#
# COMPACT_ATOMS: atom_id res chain seq x y z
N MET A 1 51.45 38.51 17.46
CA MET A 1 51.89 37.41 16.57
C MET A 1 51.21 36.03 16.85
N GLN A 2 51.09 35.55 18.11
CA GLN A 2 50.47 34.26 18.42
C GLN A 2 48.95 34.32 18.33
N ASN A 3 48.28 35.42 18.75
CA ASN A 3 46.85 35.63 18.65
C ASN A 3 46.34 35.71 17.21
N ASP A 4 47.11 36.25 16.29
CA ASP A 4 46.72 36.40 14.89
C ASP A 4 46.74 35.05 14.15
N LYS A 5 47.65 34.15 14.49
CA LYS A 5 47.69 32.78 13.97
C LYS A 5 46.46 31.97 14.39
N ILE A 6 46.04 32.12 15.67
CA ILE A 6 44.84 31.44 16.19
C ILE A 6 43.56 31.95 15.50
N LYS A 7 43.47 33.27 15.28
CA LYS A 7 42.33 33.88 14.57
C LYS A 7 42.22 33.40 13.13
N MET A 8 43.37 33.31 12.45
CA MET A 8 43.42 32.84 11.06
C MET A 8 43.08 31.34 10.91
N ILE A 9 43.45 30.48 11.88
CA ILE A 9 43.11 29.06 11.90
C ILE A 9 41.59 28.89 12.12
N LYS A 10 41.00 29.61 13.08
CA LYS A 10 39.55 29.59 13.32
C LYS A 10 38.78 30.03 12.08
N MET A 11 39.18 31.08 11.42
CA MET A 11 38.54 31.58 10.20
C MET A 11 38.60 30.56 9.05
N LYS A 12 39.71 29.85 8.88
CA LYS A 12 39.83 28.77 7.89
C LYS A 12 38.90 27.57 8.21
N ILE A 13 38.77 27.22 9.50
CA ILE A 13 37.85 26.12 9.93
C ILE A 13 36.40 26.51 9.65
N TYR A 14 35.98 27.74 9.97
CA TYR A 14 34.62 28.20 9.65
C TYR A 14 34.35 28.23 8.15
N PHE A 15 35.33 28.63 7.34
CA PHE A 15 35.19 28.64 5.88
C PHE A 15 35.08 27.25 5.29
N VAL A 16 35.82 26.25 5.80
CA VAL A 16 35.69 24.83 5.41
C VAL A 16 34.35 24.26 5.85
N LEU A 17 33.89 24.57 7.06
CA LEU A 17 32.55 24.14 7.53
C LEU A 17 31.41 24.74 6.69
N LEU A 18 31.54 26.00 6.28
CA LEU A 18 30.56 26.68 5.42
C LEU A 18 30.50 26.05 4.04
N ILE A 19 31.64 25.66 3.48
CA ILE A 19 31.70 24.91 2.19
C ILE A 19 31.03 23.57 2.32
N PHE A 20 31.24 22.80 3.40
CA PHE A 20 30.57 21.52 3.63
C PHE A 20 29.06 21.65 3.75
N LEU A 21 28.55 22.73 4.34
CA LEU A 21 27.11 23.00 4.44
C LEU A 21 26.47 23.33 3.08
N MET A 22 27.22 23.89 2.15
CA MET A 22 26.73 24.21 0.80
C MET A 22 26.60 22.98 -0.11
N PHE A 23 27.29 21.89 0.19
CA PHE A 23 27.21 20.62 -0.59
C PHE A 23 26.19 19.64 -0.02
N SER A 24 25.50 19.95 1.07
CA SER A 24 24.56 19.04 1.76
C SER A 24 23.13 19.06 1.20
N CYS A 25 22.85 19.88 0.20
CA CYS A 25 21.51 19.92 -0.40
C CYS A 25 21.59 19.37 -1.84
N SER A 26 21.70 18.04 -1.97
CA SER A 26 21.32 17.39 -3.22
C SER A 26 19.81 17.34 -3.25
N THR A 27 19.16 18.26 -3.94
CA THR A 27 17.77 18.04 -4.37
C THR A 27 17.79 16.87 -5.33
N GLU A 28 17.33 15.69 -4.89
CA GLU A 28 16.93 14.66 -5.83
C GLU A 28 15.87 15.27 -6.75
N GLN A 29 16.24 15.50 -7.99
CA GLN A 29 15.27 15.91 -9.00
C GLN A 29 14.31 14.73 -9.20
N THR A 30 13.08 14.89 -8.76
CA THR A 30 12.01 13.96 -9.10
C THR A 30 11.84 13.96 -10.61
N ILE A 31 12.19 12.86 -11.24
CA ILE A 31 12.01 12.72 -12.70
C ILE A 31 10.53 12.44 -12.93
N GLU A 32 9.80 13.43 -13.40
CA GLU A 32 8.44 13.23 -13.87
C GLU A 32 8.44 12.31 -15.10
N ARG A 33 7.61 11.27 -15.07
CA ARG A 33 7.42 10.36 -16.18
C ARG A 33 5.97 10.42 -16.65
N THR A 34 5.77 10.45 -17.94
CA THR A 34 4.43 10.35 -18.53
C THR A 34 3.87 8.95 -18.27
N PRO A 35 2.66 8.84 -17.70
CA PRO A 35 2.01 7.56 -17.52
C PRO A 35 1.82 6.82 -18.85
N LYS A 36 2.00 5.50 -18.84
CA LYS A 36 1.70 4.63 -19.98
C LYS A 36 0.43 3.85 -19.72
N LEU A 37 -0.47 3.84 -20.67
CA LEU A 37 -1.65 2.98 -20.66
C LEU A 37 -1.23 1.55 -20.98
N LEU A 38 -1.49 0.63 -20.05
CA LEU A 38 -1.32 -0.80 -20.27
C LEU A 38 -2.64 -1.42 -20.69
N LYS A 39 -2.59 -2.27 -21.72
CA LYS A 39 -3.77 -3.03 -22.14
C LYS A 39 -3.85 -4.31 -21.34
N ILE A 40 -4.89 -4.43 -20.51
CA ILE A 40 -5.16 -5.61 -19.72
C ILE A 40 -6.30 -6.40 -20.39
N GLY A 41 -6.13 -7.70 -20.48
CA GLY A 41 -7.14 -8.64 -21.01
C GLY A 41 -7.57 -9.64 -19.94
N GLY A 42 -8.46 -10.55 -20.32
CA GLY A 42 -8.98 -11.58 -19.42
C GLY A 42 -10.16 -11.09 -18.58
N LEU A 43 -10.32 -11.65 -17.39
CA LEU A 43 -11.49 -11.41 -16.53
C LEU A 43 -11.52 -9.97 -15.99
N ILE A 44 -10.36 -9.36 -15.70
CA ILE A 44 -10.24 -8.01 -15.13
C ILE A 44 -10.12 -6.91 -16.20
N LYS A 45 -10.60 -7.14 -17.41
CA LYS A 45 -10.56 -6.14 -18.50
C LYS A 45 -11.64 -5.07 -18.41
N ASN A 46 -12.72 -5.36 -17.69
CA ASN A 46 -13.88 -4.49 -17.56
C ASN A 46 -13.69 -3.56 -16.36
N SER A 47 -14.15 -2.32 -16.48
CA SER A 47 -14.12 -1.35 -15.39
C SER A 47 -14.92 -1.80 -14.16
N ASP A 48 -15.94 -2.62 -14.37
CA ASP A 48 -16.82 -3.11 -13.29
C ASP A 48 -16.14 -4.11 -12.36
N GLU A 49 -14.96 -4.60 -12.76
CA GLU A 49 -14.16 -5.53 -11.94
C GLU A 49 -13.19 -4.83 -10.98
N GLU A 50 -13.13 -3.53 -11.02
CA GLU A 50 -12.32 -2.65 -10.20
C GLU A 50 -11.10 -3.30 -9.49
N ILE A 51 -9.94 -2.71 -9.60
CA ILE A 51 -8.76 -3.19 -8.89
C ILE A 51 -8.54 -2.26 -7.70
N SER A 52 -9.01 -2.67 -6.53
CA SER A 52 -8.91 -1.89 -5.31
C SER A 52 -7.52 -1.94 -4.71
N GLY A 53 -6.86 -3.11 -4.76
CA GLY A 53 -5.56 -3.30 -4.16
C GLY A 53 -4.50 -3.86 -5.10
N MET A 54 -3.25 -3.43 -4.91
CA MET A 54 -2.12 -4.05 -5.58
C MET A 54 -0.84 -3.95 -4.75
N ASP A 55 -0.05 -5.01 -4.76
CA ASP A 55 1.28 -5.02 -4.15
C ASP A 55 2.19 -6.05 -4.83
N TRP A 56 3.49 -5.89 -4.61
CA TRP A 56 4.50 -6.81 -5.11
C TRP A 56 4.71 -8.00 -4.17
N TYR A 57 4.61 -9.21 -4.74
CA TYR A 57 5.08 -10.42 -4.09
C TYR A 57 6.18 -11.07 -4.94
N ASN A 58 7.41 -11.00 -4.47
CA ASN A 58 8.60 -11.36 -5.25
C ASN A 58 8.58 -10.64 -6.62
N ASP A 59 8.70 -11.39 -7.72
CA ASP A 59 8.66 -10.84 -9.09
C ASP A 59 7.25 -10.82 -9.71
N ASN A 60 6.21 -10.78 -8.88
CA ASN A 60 4.82 -10.72 -9.35
C ASN A 60 4.10 -9.53 -8.75
N LEU A 61 3.47 -8.71 -9.58
CA LEU A 61 2.48 -7.75 -9.13
C LEU A 61 1.17 -8.49 -8.93
N ILE A 62 0.70 -8.52 -7.70
CA ILE A 62 -0.61 -9.10 -7.34
C ILE A 62 -1.65 -8.00 -7.41
N LEU A 63 -2.76 -8.30 -8.08
CA LEU A 63 -3.91 -7.41 -8.25
C LEU A 63 -5.10 -8.01 -7.51
N LEU A 64 -5.72 -7.24 -6.63
CA LEU A 64 -6.90 -7.59 -5.87
C LEU A 64 -8.12 -6.92 -6.51
N PRO A 65 -8.99 -7.66 -7.20
CA PRO A 65 -10.24 -7.11 -7.69
C PRO A 65 -11.27 -7.03 -6.57
N GLU A 66 -12.09 -6.01 -6.60
CA GLU A 66 -13.19 -5.81 -5.65
C GLU A 66 -14.34 -6.80 -5.89
N ASN A 67 -14.72 -6.96 -7.14
CA ASN A 67 -15.96 -7.66 -7.54
C ASN A 67 -15.77 -9.11 -8.03
N LEU A 68 -14.53 -9.65 -8.02
CA LEU A 68 -14.22 -11.02 -8.42
C LEU A 68 -13.87 -11.90 -7.22
N ASN A 69 -14.87 -12.45 -6.56
CA ASN A 69 -14.67 -13.37 -5.44
C ASN A 69 -13.90 -14.64 -5.82
N GLY A 70 -13.04 -15.10 -4.91
CA GLY A 70 -12.28 -16.33 -5.02
C GLY A 70 -11.02 -16.26 -5.87
N TYR A 71 -10.67 -15.11 -6.39
CA TYR A 71 -9.47 -14.93 -7.21
C TYR A 71 -8.79 -13.59 -6.99
N VAL A 72 -7.45 -13.62 -7.04
CA VAL A 72 -6.57 -12.49 -7.31
C VAL A 72 -5.83 -12.73 -8.62
N PHE A 73 -5.12 -11.74 -9.13
CA PHE A 73 -4.42 -11.85 -10.41
C PHE A 73 -2.95 -11.48 -10.24
N ALA A 74 -2.09 -12.14 -11.03
CA ALA A 74 -0.66 -11.90 -10.99
C ALA A 74 -0.13 -11.52 -12.37
N ILE A 75 0.72 -10.49 -12.42
CA ILE A 75 1.49 -10.09 -13.60
C ILE A 75 2.97 -10.18 -13.24
N LYS A 76 3.76 -10.86 -14.07
CA LYS A 76 5.21 -10.93 -13.87
C LYS A 76 5.86 -9.58 -14.08
N LYS A 77 6.81 -9.22 -13.23
CA LYS A 77 7.62 -8.00 -13.35
C LYS A 77 8.27 -7.87 -14.72
N SER A 78 8.85 -8.95 -15.25
CA SER A 78 9.47 -8.97 -16.58
C SER A 78 8.48 -8.65 -17.71
N GLU A 79 7.22 -9.05 -17.57
CA GLU A 79 6.17 -8.72 -18.53
C GLU A 79 5.80 -7.23 -18.44
N LEU A 80 5.60 -6.68 -17.25
CA LEU A 80 5.38 -5.25 -17.04
C LEU A 80 6.54 -4.41 -17.57
N ASP A 81 7.78 -4.79 -17.25
CA ASP A 81 8.97 -4.07 -17.69
C ASP A 81 9.06 -4.01 -19.23
N SER A 82 8.71 -5.10 -19.92
CA SER A 82 8.70 -5.13 -21.39
C SER A 82 7.68 -4.16 -22.00
N ARG A 83 6.53 -3.96 -21.33
CA ARG A 83 5.47 -3.04 -21.74
C ARG A 83 5.79 -1.58 -21.38
N ILE A 84 6.33 -1.36 -20.19
CA ILE A 84 6.61 0.00 -19.67
C ILE A 84 7.86 0.57 -20.34
N ASN A 85 8.95 -0.20 -20.38
CA ASN A 85 10.25 0.28 -20.84
C ASN A 85 10.55 -0.12 -22.29
N GLY A 86 9.83 -1.10 -22.85
CA GLY A 86 9.96 -1.55 -24.23
C GLY A 86 8.96 -0.89 -25.20
N ASN A 87 8.99 -1.34 -26.46
CA ASN A 87 8.04 -0.95 -27.49
C ASN A 87 6.88 -1.97 -27.65
N ASP A 88 6.77 -2.91 -26.73
CA ASP A 88 5.74 -3.93 -26.78
C ASP A 88 4.41 -3.35 -26.27
N THR A 89 3.41 -3.33 -27.12
CA THR A 89 2.05 -2.82 -26.84
C THR A 89 1.01 -3.94 -26.81
N THR A 90 1.45 -5.20 -26.75
CA THR A 90 0.52 -6.34 -26.71
C THR A 90 -0.23 -6.37 -25.38
N THR A 91 -1.42 -6.94 -25.41
CA THR A 91 -2.29 -7.09 -24.23
C THR A 91 -1.65 -8.02 -23.20
N ILE A 92 -1.63 -7.62 -21.94
CA ILE A 92 -1.26 -8.45 -20.80
C ILE A 92 -2.48 -9.26 -20.38
N PHE A 93 -2.30 -10.57 -20.18
CA PHE A 93 -3.30 -11.46 -19.63
C PHE A 93 -2.85 -11.94 -18.24
N PRO A 94 -3.28 -11.27 -17.17
CA PRO A 94 -2.86 -11.63 -15.81
C PRO A 94 -3.23 -13.07 -15.46
N LYS A 95 -2.30 -13.75 -14.78
CA LYS A 95 -2.54 -15.12 -14.30
C LYS A 95 -3.55 -15.10 -13.17
N GLN A 96 -4.63 -15.84 -13.31
CA GLN A 96 -5.63 -16.05 -12.26
C GLN A 96 -5.05 -16.94 -11.14
N ILE A 97 -5.19 -16.51 -9.90
CA ILE A 97 -4.68 -17.14 -8.68
C ILE A 97 -5.85 -17.38 -7.74
N LYS A 98 -5.92 -18.53 -7.09
CA LYS A 98 -6.94 -18.78 -6.08
C LYS A 98 -6.78 -17.89 -4.87
N PHE A 99 -7.90 -17.33 -4.44
CA PHE A 99 -8.03 -16.54 -3.23
C PHE A 99 -9.03 -17.20 -2.30
N ASN A 100 -8.51 -18.02 -1.38
CA ASN A 100 -9.29 -18.84 -0.47
C ASN A 100 -9.63 -18.00 0.77
N THR A 101 -10.83 -17.46 0.81
CA THR A 101 -11.37 -16.70 1.96
C THR A 101 -12.61 -17.39 2.49
N PRO A 102 -12.95 -17.17 3.78
CA PRO A 102 -14.30 -17.43 4.26
C PRO A 102 -15.35 -16.69 3.42
N ASN A 103 -16.59 -17.12 3.49
CA ASN A 103 -17.69 -16.35 2.92
C ASN A 103 -18.02 -15.14 3.81
N TYR A 104 -17.26 -14.06 3.66
CA TYR A 104 -17.43 -12.88 4.50
C TYR A 104 -18.79 -12.21 4.33
N SER A 105 -19.45 -12.33 3.19
CA SER A 105 -20.80 -11.80 3.02
C SER A 105 -21.84 -12.47 3.94
N GLU A 106 -21.57 -13.70 4.38
CA GLU A 106 -22.44 -14.40 5.35
C GLU A 106 -21.94 -14.21 6.81
N LEU A 107 -20.62 -14.08 7.01
CA LEU A 107 -20.00 -14.08 8.34
C LEU A 107 -19.89 -12.69 8.95
N VAL A 108 -19.73 -11.65 8.11
CA VAL A 108 -19.49 -10.27 8.54
C VAL A 108 -20.68 -9.41 8.13
N PRO A 109 -21.55 -9.04 9.06
CA PRO A 109 -22.64 -8.12 8.77
C PRO A 109 -22.10 -6.80 8.18
N GLY A 110 -22.68 -6.39 7.06
CA GLY A 110 -22.27 -5.17 6.36
C GLY A 110 -20.99 -5.32 5.52
N PHE A 111 -20.48 -6.57 5.31
CA PHE A 111 -19.38 -6.79 4.37
C PHE A 111 -19.73 -6.17 3.01
N ASP A 112 -18.82 -5.35 2.50
CA ASP A 112 -18.94 -4.71 1.19
C ASP A 112 -17.86 -5.27 0.24
N SER A 113 -16.60 -4.97 0.49
CA SER A 113 -15.50 -5.29 -0.44
C SER A 113 -14.15 -5.47 0.24
N PHE A 114 -13.19 -5.97 -0.52
CA PHE A 114 -11.76 -5.91 -0.19
C PHE A 114 -11.16 -4.66 -0.84
N GLU A 115 -10.37 -3.85 -0.07
CA GLU A 115 -9.88 -2.57 -0.55
C GLU A 115 -8.36 -2.53 -0.78
N ALA A 116 -7.58 -3.11 0.09
CA ALA A 116 -6.13 -3.08 -0.04
C ALA A 116 -5.49 -4.45 0.21
N ILE A 117 -4.30 -4.65 -0.33
CA ILE A 117 -3.48 -5.83 -0.11
C ILE A 117 -2.02 -5.42 0.10
N ALA A 118 -1.33 -6.06 1.05
CA ALA A 118 0.10 -5.90 1.25
C ALA A 118 0.76 -7.22 1.70
N PHE A 119 2.04 -7.41 1.35
CA PHE A 119 2.76 -8.64 1.65
C PHE A 119 3.98 -8.38 2.55
N ARG A 120 4.22 -9.31 3.50
CA ARG A 120 5.43 -9.39 4.30
C ARG A 120 5.95 -10.82 4.33
N GLY A 121 6.97 -11.11 3.53
CA GLY A 121 7.38 -12.51 3.33
C GLY A 121 6.22 -13.34 2.80
N TYR A 122 5.80 -14.37 3.52
CA TYR A 122 4.64 -15.19 3.16
C TYR A 122 3.31 -14.76 3.80
N GLU A 123 3.34 -13.72 4.62
CA GLU A 123 2.12 -13.15 5.21
C GLU A 123 1.45 -12.19 4.23
N VAL A 124 0.13 -12.19 4.20
CA VAL A 124 -0.70 -11.25 3.47
C VAL A 124 -1.63 -10.51 4.42
N TYR A 125 -1.78 -9.23 4.18
CA TYR A 125 -2.68 -8.33 4.90
C TYR A 125 -3.65 -7.70 3.91
N LEU A 126 -4.92 -7.62 4.29
CA LEU A 126 -5.99 -7.06 3.48
C LEU A 126 -6.87 -6.17 4.34
N THR A 127 -7.37 -5.09 3.77
CA THR A 127 -8.47 -4.33 4.36
C THR A 127 -9.78 -4.81 3.76
N ILE A 128 -10.81 -4.85 4.62
CA ILE A 128 -12.18 -5.19 4.26
C ILE A 128 -13.06 -4.04 4.69
N GLU A 129 -13.78 -3.46 3.74
CA GLU A 129 -14.78 -2.46 4.02
C GLU A 129 -16.04 -3.10 4.59
N ILE A 130 -16.59 -2.46 5.64
CA ILE A 130 -17.87 -2.81 6.23
C ILE A 130 -18.76 -1.59 6.23
N ARG A 131 -19.88 -1.68 5.55
CA ARG A 131 -20.83 -0.59 5.38
C ARG A 131 -22.17 -0.90 6.02
N PHE A 132 -22.63 0.02 6.85
CA PHE A 132 -23.96 0.04 7.40
C PHE A 132 -24.69 1.30 6.91
N ALA A 133 -26.00 1.41 7.20
CA ALA A 133 -26.81 2.53 6.71
C ALA A 133 -26.29 3.93 7.15
N ASP A 134 -25.65 4.00 8.31
CA ASP A 134 -25.22 5.24 8.96
C ASP A 134 -23.84 5.16 9.62
N SER A 135 -23.07 4.11 9.31
CA SER A 135 -21.73 3.92 9.84
C SER A 135 -20.86 3.09 8.92
N MET A 136 -19.56 3.33 9.02
CA MET A 136 -18.51 2.56 8.34
C MET A 136 -17.58 1.94 9.36
N SER A 137 -17.01 0.80 9.04
CA SER A 137 -15.95 0.15 9.79
C SER A 137 -14.99 -0.52 8.82
N CYS A 138 -13.85 -0.95 9.31
CA CYS A 138 -12.88 -1.69 8.52
C CYS A 138 -12.35 -2.89 9.32
N LEU A 139 -12.08 -3.99 8.63
CA LEU A 139 -11.32 -5.10 9.20
C LEU A 139 -9.96 -5.18 8.52
N LEU A 140 -8.92 -5.41 9.32
CA LEU A 140 -7.66 -5.93 8.82
C LEU A 140 -7.70 -7.45 8.89
N ALA A 141 -7.70 -8.10 7.75
CA ALA A 141 -7.62 -9.55 7.63
C ALA A 141 -6.15 -9.97 7.41
N ARG A 142 -5.76 -11.10 7.99
CA ARG A 142 -4.41 -11.65 7.85
C ARG A 142 -4.46 -13.08 7.34
N GLY A 143 -3.65 -13.36 6.35
CA GLY A 143 -3.54 -14.68 5.74
C GLY A 143 -2.11 -15.02 5.38
N HIS A 144 -1.96 -15.94 4.46
CA HIS A 144 -0.67 -16.35 3.91
C HIS A 144 -0.78 -16.62 2.41
N ILE A 145 0.34 -16.44 1.73
CA ILE A 145 0.51 -16.77 0.32
C ILE A 145 1.47 -17.96 0.18
N ASP A 146 1.11 -18.92 -0.65
CA ASP A 146 2.02 -20.02 -1.04
C ASP A 146 3.01 -19.51 -2.09
N GLU A 147 4.30 -19.62 -1.81
CA GLU A 147 5.36 -19.08 -2.65
C GLU A 147 5.40 -19.68 -4.06
N LYS A 148 4.98 -20.96 -4.22
CA LYS A 148 5.08 -21.68 -5.49
C LYS A 148 3.85 -21.48 -6.36
N THR A 149 2.67 -21.56 -5.75
CA THR A 149 1.38 -21.47 -6.47
C THR A 149 0.87 -20.04 -6.54
N LEU A 150 1.29 -19.16 -5.62
CA LEU A 150 0.79 -17.83 -5.31
C LEU A 150 -0.62 -17.85 -4.70
N GLU A 151 -1.17 -19.02 -4.38
CA GLU A 151 -2.49 -19.10 -3.76
C GLU A 151 -2.51 -18.41 -2.41
N ILE A 152 -3.51 -17.59 -2.18
CA ILE A 152 -3.69 -16.84 -0.93
C ILE A 152 -4.78 -17.54 -0.12
N THR A 153 -4.53 -17.69 1.19
CA THR A 153 -5.51 -18.25 2.13
C THR A 153 -5.63 -17.32 3.33
N VAL A 154 -6.86 -16.90 3.64
CA VAL A 154 -7.20 -16.05 4.80
C VAL A 154 -8.09 -16.84 5.74
N PRO A 155 -7.63 -17.20 6.95
CA PRO A 155 -8.45 -17.89 7.94
C PRO A 155 -9.52 -16.96 8.55
N GLU A 156 -10.67 -17.53 8.91
CA GLU A 156 -11.81 -16.79 9.47
C GLU A 156 -11.48 -15.98 10.73
N GLN A 157 -10.65 -16.55 11.61
CA GLN A 157 -10.36 -15.97 12.92
C GLN A 157 -9.29 -14.86 12.92
N ASN A 158 -8.67 -14.60 11.80
CA ASN A 158 -7.55 -13.64 11.72
C ASN A 158 -8.02 -12.23 11.28
N LEU A 159 -9.03 -11.72 11.98
CA LEU A 159 -9.61 -10.39 11.73
C LEU A 159 -9.33 -9.46 12.90
N THR A 160 -8.98 -8.22 12.60
CA THR A 160 -8.83 -7.13 13.57
C THR A 160 -9.72 -5.97 13.15
N VAL A 161 -10.60 -5.51 14.04
CA VAL A 161 -11.45 -4.34 13.77
C VAL A 161 -10.59 -3.08 13.81
N ILE A 162 -10.78 -2.22 12.82
CA ILE A 162 -10.15 -0.90 12.72
C ILE A 162 -11.25 0.15 12.63
N ASP A 163 -11.26 1.09 13.57
CA ASP A 163 -12.19 2.21 13.55
C ASP A 163 -11.81 3.20 12.45
N VAL A 164 -12.77 3.57 11.62
CA VAL A 164 -12.59 4.65 10.63
C VAL A 164 -12.56 6.01 11.33
N PRO A 165 -11.76 6.98 10.84
CA PRO A 165 -11.60 8.28 11.50
C PRO A 165 -12.86 9.15 11.46
N THR A 166 -13.68 8.98 10.43
CA THR A 166 -14.94 9.69 10.24
C THR A 166 -15.87 8.85 9.37
N TYR A 167 -17.17 9.08 9.49
CA TYR A 167 -18.13 8.47 8.58
C TYR A 167 -18.20 9.28 7.28
N VAL A 168 -17.85 8.65 6.20
CA VAL A 168 -18.16 9.07 4.83
C VAL A 168 -18.60 7.81 4.11
N ASP A 169 -19.73 7.86 3.43
CA ASP A 169 -20.26 6.70 2.72
C ASP A 169 -19.28 6.23 1.67
N ASN A 170 -19.00 4.92 1.63
CA ASN A 170 -18.07 4.28 0.69
C ASN A 170 -16.63 4.80 0.82
N MET A 171 -16.15 5.04 2.04
CA MET A 171 -14.76 5.41 2.32
C MET A 171 -14.20 4.59 3.47
N SER A 172 -13.08 3.94 3.22
CA SER A 172 -12.40 3.07 4.16
C SER A 172 -10.87 3.23 4.10
N TYR A 173 -10.14 2.22 4.59
CA TYR A 173 -8.69 2.16 4.47
C TYR A 173 -8.30 1.45 3.18
N GLU A 174 -7.94 2.24 2.18
CA GLU A 174 -7.68 1.79 0.82
C GLU A 174 -6.20 1.58 0.48
N SER A 175 -5.34 1.84 1.43
CA SER A 175 -3.90 1.66 1.23
C SER A 175 -3.26 1.00 2.42
N LEU A 176 -2.43 -0.01 2.13
CA LEU A 176 -1.59 -0.70 3.10
C LEU A 176 -0.12 -0.60 2.69
N VAL A 177 0.74 -0.34 3.66
CA VAL A 177 2.20 -0.41 3.52
C VAL A 177 2.77 -1.21 4.68
N ILE A 178 3.77 -2.02 4.42
CA ILE A 178 4.50 -2.73 5.46
C ILE A 178 5.76 -1.94 5.82
N ASP A 179 5.89 -1.62 7.11
CA ASP A 179 7.08 -1.01 7.70
C ASP A 179 7.59 -1.91 8.83
N GLU A 180 8.69 -2.60 8.58
CA GLU A 180 9.30 -3.59 9.47
C GLU A 180 8.30 -4.69 9.91
N ASP A 181 7.85 -4.67 11.16
CA ASP A 181 6.89 -5.61 11.74
C ASP A 181 5.46 -5.03 11.85
N ARG A 182 5.24 -3.86 11.28
CA ARG A 182 3.97 -3.14 11.34
C ARG A 182 3.30 -3.00 9.98
N VAL A 183 1.99 -2.96 10.00
CA VAL A 183 1.12 -2.64 8.87
C VAL A 183 0.66 -1.20 9.04
N ILE A 184 0.96 -0.36 8.06
CA ILE A 184 0.49 1.03 8.03
C ILE A 184 -0.73 1.08 7.12
N ALA A 185 -1.87 1.50 7.67
CA ALA A 185 -3.11 1.68 6.92
C ALA A 185 -3.41 3.16 6.74
N LEU A 186 -3.73 3.57 5.52
CA LEU A 186 -4.11 4.93 5.17
C LEU A 186 -5.59 4.95 4.79
N PHE A 187 -6.33 5.86 5.44
CA PHE A 187 -7.71 6.14 5.08
C PHE A 187 -7.76 6.87 3.73
N GLU A 188 -8.73 6.56 2.89
CA GLU A 188 -8.84 7.07 1.51
C GLU A 188 -8.79 8.60 1.45
N THR A 189 -9.43 9.27 2.39
CA THR A 189 -9.44 10.72 2.47
C THR A 189 -8.89 11.22 3.78
N ASN A 190 -7.73 11.87 3.75
CA ASN A 190 -7.09 12.49 4.90
C ASN A 190 -7.03 14.03 4.77
N GLY A 191 -8.04 14.63 4.14
CA GLY A 191 -8.11 16.09 3.94
C GLY A 191 -8.67 16.83 5.15
N ASP A 192 -8.11 18.00 5.46
CA ASP A 192 -8.52 18.89 6.57
C ASP A 192 -10.03 19.22 6.60
N SER A 193 -10.70 19.12 5.46
CA SER A 193 -12.14 19.38 5.38
C SER A 193 -13.00 18.26 5.97
N LEU A 194 -12.47 17.06 6.09
CA LEU A 194 -13.19 15.87 6.59
C LEU A 194 -12.62 15.36 7.91
N ILE A 195 -11.31 15.45 8.10
CA ILE A 195 -10.62 14.97 9.29
C ILE A 195 -9.78 16.13 9.86
N GLU A 196 -10.15 16.64 11.03
CA GLU A 196 -9.47 17.76 11.68
C GLU A 196 -7.98 17.48 11.96
N SER A 197 -7.64 16.22 12.23
CA SER A 197 -6.28 15.76 12.49
C SER A 197 -6.05 14.44 11.76
N PRO A 198 -5.66 14.47 10.48
CA PRO A 198 -5.45 13.26 9.69
C PRO A 198 -4.30 12.41 10.27
N TYR A 199 -4.45 11.08 10.21
CA TYR A 199 -3.47 10.14 10.72
C TYR A 199 -3.41 8.86 9.91
N ALA A 200 -2.25 8.21 9.94
CA ALA A 200 -2.09 6.82 9.53
C ALA A 200 -2.26 5.90 10.75
N LEU A 201 -2.84 4.73 10.55
CA LEU A 201 -2.82 3.68 11.56
C LEU A 201 -1.58 2.82 11.37
N SER A 202 -0.87 2.57 12.45
CA SER A 202 0.22 1.60 12.50
C SER A 202 -0.18 0.44 13.41
N ILE A 203 -0.28 -0.75 12.84
CA ILE A 203 -0.83 -1.93 13.48
C ILE A 203 0.27 -2.98 13.54
N ASN A 204 0.54 -3.55 14.72
CA ASN A 204 1.52 -4.63 14.81
C ASN A 204 1.00 -5.92 14.13
N SER A 205 1.90 -6.85 13.85
CA SER A 205 1.57 -8.09 13.15
C SER A 205 0.54 -8.98 13.84
N SER A 206 0.35 -8.84 15.17
CA SER A 206 -0.68 -9.55 15.92
C SER A 206 -2.05 -8.85 15.90
N GLY A 207 -2.12 -7.59 15.44
CA GLY A 207 -3.35 -6.80 15.36
C GLY A 207 -3.87 -6.27 16.70
N ASN A 208 -3.10 -6.37 17.78
CA ASN A 208 -3.53 -5.99 19.13
C ASN A 208 -2.89 -4.69 19.65
N ASP A 209 -1.98 -4.09 18.88
CA ASP A 209 -1.34 -2.82 19.18
C ASP A 209 -1.51 -1.88 17.98
N ILE A 210 -2.38 -0.88 18.14
CA ILE A 210 -2.74 0.09 17.11
C ILE A 210 -2.32 1.47 17.59
N ILE A 211 -1.48 2.14 16.79
CA ILE A 211 -0.95 3.48 17.07
C ILE A 211 -1.41 4.42 15.96
N LYS A 212 -1.82 5.64 16.33
CA LYS A 212 -2.13 6.72 15.37
C LYS A 212 -0.92 7.60 15.15
N TYR A 213 -0.47 7.72 13.91
CA TYR A 213 0.58 8.64 13.50
C TYR A 213 -0.02 9.83 12.79
N PRO A 214 0.17 11.07 13.28
CA PRO A 214 -0.26 12.28 12.57
C PRO A 214 0.37 12.37 11.18
N LEU A 215 -0.40 12.84 10.21
CA LEU A 215 0.03 13.08 8.83
C LEU A 215 0.27 14.57 8.58
#